data_9516539898ca1bd6480778436707f304
#
_entry.id   9516539898ca1bd6480778436707f304
#
_cell.length_a   1.000
_cell.length_b   1.000
_cell.length_c   1.000
_cell.angle_alpha   90.00
_cell.angle_beta   90.00
_cell.angle_gamma   90.00
#
_symmetry.space_group_name_H-M   'P 1'
#
loop_
_entity.id
_entity.type
_entity.pdbx_description
1 polymer ?
#
loop_
_entity_poly.entity_id
_entity_poly.type
_entity_poly.pdbx_seq_one_letter_code
_entity_poly.pdbx_strand_id
1 'polypeptide(L)'
;MEKKGLVIVHTGDGKGKTTAALGLAMRAWGNGLRVLILQFIKGGWTYGELRTLDVLKRAEGRIEVRQCGLGFTRKGDKDQAEHEKAAHDALTLAKKEISSGGWDLIILDEINYAVKFGLITESDLMEILQARPTQLHLVFTGRGALPSLIEHADLVTEMHLVKHPFAQGIKAQKGIEF
;
A
#
# COMPACT_ATOMS: atom_id res chain seq x y z
N MET A 1 27.08 -9.25 -6.54
CA MET A 1 25.73 -9.80 -6.72
C MET A 1 24.82 -8.68 -7.21
N GLU A 2 24.14 -8.87 -8.32
CA GLU A 2 23.10 -7.91 -8.75
C GLU A 2 22.03 -7.76 -7.66
N LYS A 3 21.63 -6.52 -7.40
CA LYS A 3 20.62 -6.20 -6.39
C LYS A 3 19.25 -6.64 -6.92
N LYS A 4 18.69 -7.73 -6.39
CA LYS A 4 17.35 -8.21 -6.74
C LYS A 4 16.32 -7.48 -5.88
N GLY A 5 15.32 -6.85 -6.49
CA GLY A 5 14.15 -6.34 -5.81
C GLY A 5 13.25 -7.48 -5.32
N LEU A 6 12.51 -7.26 -4.25
CA LEU A 6 11.60 -8.23 -3.65
C LEU A 6 10.15 -7.81 -3.82
N VAL A 7 9.27 -8.78 -4.02
CA VAL A 7 7.82 -8.64 -3.90
C VAL A 7 7.42 -9.06 -2.48
N ILE A 8 6.85 -8.12 -1.73
CA ILE A 8 6.51 -8.29 -0.31
C ILE A 8 5.01 -8.09 -0.14
N VAL A 9 4.35 -8.97 0.60
CA VAL A 9 2.91 -8.90 0.86
C VAL A 9 2.66 -8.87 2.36
N HIS A 10 1.93 -7.84 2.82
CA HIS A 10 1.37 -7.78 4.17
C HIS A 10 -0.15 -7.91 4.09
N THR A 11 -0.69 -9.04 4.53
CA THR A 11 -2.12 -9.35 4.45
C THR A 11 -2.69 -9.79 5.80
N GLY A 12 -3.90 -10.35 5.80
CA GLY A 12 -4.61 -10.83 7.00
C GLY A 12 -5.53 -9.79 7.62
N ASP A 13 -6.37 -10.25 8.57
CA ASP A 13 -7.40 -9.42 9.21
C ASP A 13 -6.89 -8.58 10.39
N GLY A 14 -5.71 -8.93 10.93
CA GLY A 14 -5.05 -8.21 12.01
C GLY A 14 -4.56 -6.83 11.60
N LYS A 15 -4.35 -5.98 12.60
CA LYS A 15 -3.75 -4.65 12.42
C LYS A 15 -2.23 -4.75 12.19
N GLY A 16 -1.66 -3.67 11.62
CA GLY A 16 -0.22 -3.52 11.47
C GLY A 16 0.30 -3.59 10.03
N LYS A 17 -0.53 -3.96 9.04
CA LYS A 17 -0.12 -4.08 7.63
C LYS A 17 0.52 -2.79 7.09
N THR A 18 -0.20 -1.68 7.13
CA THR A 18 0.31 -0.36 6.74
C THR A 18 1.45 0.08 7.64
N THR A 19 1.36 -0.13 8.97
CA THR A 19 2.41 0.24 9.93
C THR A 19 3.71 -0.49 9.64
N ALA A 20 3.67 -1.80 9.33
CA ALA A 20 4.85 -2.57 8.92
C ALA A 20 5.45 -2.05 7.60
N ALA A 21 4.61 -1.76 6.62
CA ALA A 21 5.06 -1.19 5.35
C ALA A 21 5.71 0.19 5.52
N LEU A 22 5.15 1.05 6.37
CA LEU A 22 5.73 2.35 6.71
C LEU A 22 7.04 2.22 7.50
N GLY A 23 7.14 1.24 8.40
CA GLY A 23 8.40 0.90 9.07
C GLY A 23 9.49 0.48 8.09
N LEU A 24 9.12 -0.31 7.06
CA LEU A 24 10.02 -0.67 5.97
C LEU A 24 10.41 0.57 5.13
N ALA A 25 9.45 1.48 4.85
CA ALA A 25 9.71 2.74 4.15
C ALA A 25 10.76 3.59 4.87
N MET A 26 10.61 3.76 6.19
CA MET A 26 11.58 4.51 7.01
C MET A 26 12.96 3.84 7.01
N ARG A 27 13.02 2.52 7.11
CA ARG A 27 14.28 1.75 7.04
C ARG A 27 14.95 1.92 5.67
N ALA A 28 14.19 1.83 4.59
CA ALA A 28 14.69 2.01 3.23
C ALA A 28 15.22 3.43 3.02
N TRP A 29 14.44 4.45 3.41
CA TRP A 29 14.84 5.84 3.33
C TRP A 29 16.12 6.13 4.14
N GLY A 30 16.21 5.62 5.39
CA GLY A 30 17.40 5.74 6.24
C GLY A 30 18.66 5.09 5.65
N ASN A 31 18.49 4.12 4.73
CA ASN A 31 19.58 3.51 3.97
C ASN A 31 19.79 4.11 2.58
N GLY A 32 19.25 5.30 2.33
CA GLY A 32 19.49 6.05 1.10
C GLY A 32 18.59 5.68 -0.08
N LEU A 33 17.59 4.79 0.09
CA LEU A 33 16.67 4.40 -0.97
C LEU A 33 15.61 5.47 -1.23
N ARG A 34 15.16 5.55 -2.49
CA ARG A 34 14.03 6.39 -2.92
C ARG A 34 12.74 5.59 -2.75
N VAL A 35 11.79 6.14 -2.00
CA VAL A 35 10.57 5.44 -1.58
C VAL A 35 9.32 6.18 -2.04
N LEU A 36 8.41 5.47 -2.71
CA LEU A 36 7.07 5.96 -3.04
C LEU A 36 6.01 5.13 -2.31
N ILE A 37 5.01 5.80 -1.76
CA ILE A 37 3.84 5.19 -1.14
C ILE A 37 2.59 5.66 -1.88
N LEU A 38 1.86 4.74 -2.49
CA LEU A 38 0.58 5.00 -3.14
C LEU A 38 -0.54 4.37 -2.32
N GLN A 39 -1.45 5.20 -1.81
CA GLN A 39 -2.57 4.76 -0.98
C GLN A 39 -3.84 4.65 -1.82
N PHE A 40 -4.27 3.42 -2.14
CA PHE A 40 -5.37 3.13 -3.07
C PHE A 40 -6.75 3.47 -2.51
N ILE A 41 -6.93 3.38 -1.19
CA ILE A 41 -8.23 3.60 -0.54
C ILE A 41 -8.27 4.95 0.18
N LYS A 42 -7.20 5.31 0.85
CA LYS A 42 -7.12 6.53 1.64
C LYS A 42 -7.11 7.76 0.73
N GLY A 43 -7.99 8.71 1.02
CA GLY A 43 -8.06 9.99 0.32
C GLY A 43 -8.60 11.09 1.22
N GLY A 44 -7.96 12.26 1.21
CA GLY A 44 -8.40 13.44 1.94
C GLY A 44 -8.40 13.34 3.48
N TRP A 45 -7.92 12.26 4.05
CA TRP A 45 -7.86 12.05 5.50
C TRP A 45 -6.45 12.36 6.01
N THR A 46 -6.39 12.97 7.19
CA THR A 46 -5.12 13.28 7.85
C THR A 46 -4.78 12.19 8.86
N TYR A 47 -3.70 11.48 8.62
CA TYR A 47 -3.12 10.51 9.54
C TYR A 47 -1.80 11.03 10.09
N GLY A 48 -1.43 10.59 11.30
CA GLY A 48 -0.19 11.03 11.95
C GLY A 48 1.06 10.78 11.12
N GLU A 49 1.14 9.65 10.44
CA GLU A 49 2.27 9.27 9.58
C GLU A 49 2.50 10.21 8.39
N LEU A 50 1.45 10.85 7.85
CA LEU A 50 1.59 11.81 6.74
C LEU A 50 2.45 12.99 7.12
N ARG A 51 2.29 13.49 8.37
CA ARG A 51 3.11 14.59 8.89
C ARG A 51 4.59 14.17 9.00
N THR A 52 4.85 12.96 9.48
CA THR A 52 6.22 12.43 9.59
C THR A 52 6.85 12.26 8.21
N LEU A 53 6.11 11.69 7.25
CA LEU A 53 6.58 11.50 5.87
C LEU A 53 6.85 12.84 5.17
N ASP A 54 6.04 13.87 5.42
CA ASP A 54 6.28 15.22 4.90
C ASP A 54 7.57 15.84 5.44
N VAL A 55 7.87 15.66 6.73
CA VAL A 55 9.16 16.08 7.32
C VAL A 55 10.34 15.38 6.65
N LEU A 56 10.25 14.04 6.46
CA LEU A 56 11.30 13.28 5.80
C LEU A 56 11.47 13.71 4.33
N LYS A 57 10.36 13.96 3.62
CA LYS A 57 10.37 14.46 2.25
C LYS A 57 11.08 15.81 2.15
N ARG A 58 10.79 16.76 3.06
CA ARG A 58 11.45 18.07 3.09
C ARG A 58 12.94 17.98 3.42
N ALA A 59 13.33 17.00 4.24
CA ALA A 59 14.73 16.83 4.63
C ALA A 59 15.63 16.43 3.46
N GLU A 60 15.20 15.46 2.64
CA GLU A 60 16.05 14.89 1.60
C GLU A 60 15.35 14.55 0.26
N GLY A 61 14.03 14.73 0.17
CA GLY A 61 13.28 14.51 -1.08
C GLY A 61 13.16 13.06 -1.56
N ARG A 62 13.70 12.08 -0.82
CA ARG A 62 13.76 10.67 -1.23
C ARG A 62 12.57 9.82 -0.80
N ILE A 63 11.55 10.42 -0.19
CA ILE A 63 10.31 9.74 0.18
C ILE A 63 9.11 10.57 -0.24
N GLU A 64 8.10 9.90 -0.78
CA GLU A 64 6.85 10.54 -1.18
C GLU A 64 5.66 9.67 -0.85
N VAL A 65 4.56 10.28 -0.42
CA VAL A 65 3.26 9.63 -0.25
C VAL A 65 2.22 10.35 -1.10
N ARG A 66 1.39 9.57 -1.81
CA ARG A 66 0.26 10.07 -2.60
C ARG A 66 -0.99 9.29 -2.20
N GLN A 67 -2.00 10.02 -1.72
CA GLN A 67 -3.32 9.49 -1.46
C GLN A 67 -4.11 9.52 -2.76
N CYS A 68 -4.51 8.35 -3.27
CA CYS A 68 -5.16 8.21 -4.57
C CYS A 68 -6.64 7.82 -4.45
N GLY A 69 -7.07 7.35 -3.26
CA GLY A 69 -8.43 6.90 -3.03
C GLY A 69 -9.37 8.01 -2.59
N LEU A 70 -10.65 7.66 -2.45
CA LEU A 70 -11.73 8.54 -1.98
C LEU A 70 -12.25 8.14 -0.57
N GLY A 71 -11.61 7.19 0.09
CA GLY A 71 -12.05 6.61 1.36
C GLY A 71 -12.56 5.18 1.19
N PHE A 72 -13.13 4.62 2.26
CA PHE A 72 -13.72 3.29 2.23
C PHE A 72 -15.07 3.31 1.52
N THR A 73 -15.30 2.31 0.66
CA THR A 73 -16.60 2.04 0.03
C THR A 73 -16.96 0.57 0.19
N ARG A 74 -18.22 0.23 -0.07
CA ARG A 74 -18.72 -1.14 -0.13
C ARG A 74 -19.28 -1.41 -1.52
N LYS A 75 -19.20 -2.65 -1.96
CA LYS A 75 -19.77 -3.08 -3.25
C LYS A 75 -21.27 -2.74 -3.28
N GLY A 76 -21.68 -1.96 -4.29
CA GLY A 76 -23.06 -1.52 -4.47
C GLY A 76 -23.42 -0.17 -3.84
N ASP A 77 -22.47 0.54 -3.23
CA ASP A 77 -22.67 1.91 -2.78
C ASP A 77 -22.93 2.84 -4.00
N LYS A 78 -23.65 3.97 -3.78
CA LYS A 78 -24.05 4.87 -4.86
C LYS A 78 -22.88 5.54 -5.60
N ASP A 79 -21.76 5.67 -4.93
CA ASP A 79 -20.52 6.29 -5.40
C ASP A 79 -19.45 5.28 -5.86
N GLN A 80 -19.84 4.00 -6.02
CA GLN A 80 -18.92 2.93 -6.42
C GLN A 80 -18.16 3.27 -7.72
N ALA A 81 -18.82 3.86 -8.72
CA ALA A 81 -18.18 4.22 -9.98
C ALA A 81 -17.05 5.27 -9.82
N GLU A 82 -17.19 6.20 -8.86
CA GLU A 82 -16.16 7.18 -8.56
C GLU A 82 -14.96 6.50 -7.87
N HIS A 83 -15.21 5.56 -6.96
CA HIS A 83 -14.18 4.77 -6.31
C HIS A 83 -13.44 3.86 -7.30
N GLU A 84 -14.15 3.21 -8.24
CA GLU A 84 -13.55 2.42 -9.32
C GLU A 84 -12.64 3.31 -10.19
N LYS A 85 -13.14 4.48 -10.61
CA LYS A 85 -12.34 5.44 -11.36
C LYS A 85 -11.08 5.86 -10.62
N ALA A 86 -11.19 6.23 -9.35
CA ALA A 86 -10.04 6.61 -8.53
C ALA A 86 -9.02 5.47 -8.38
N ALA A 87 -9.49 4.22 -8.22
CA ALA A 87 -8.62 3.04 -8.14
C ALA A 87 -7.90 2.77 -9.48
N HIS A 88 -8.56 2.94 -10.62
CA HIS A 88 -7.95 2.84 -11.95
C HIS A 88 -6.95 3.97 -12.24
N ASP A 89 -7.24 5.19 -11.80
CA ASP A 89 -6.30 6.31 -11.89
C ASP A 89 -5.04 6.03 -11.04
N ALA A 90 -5.23 5.47 -9.83
CA ALA A 90 -4.13 5.02 -8.96
C ALA A 90 -3.31 3.89 -9.60
N LEU A 91 -3.97 2.93 -10.25
CA LEU A 91 -3.32 1.83 -10.97
C LEU A 91 -2.47 2.35 -12.14
N THR A 92 -3.01 3.29 -12.91
CA THR A 92 -2.29 3.94 -14.01
C THR A 92 -1.05 4.68 -13.51
N LEU A 93 -1.20 5.42 -12.41
CA LEU A 93 -0.08 6.08 -11.74
C LEU A 93 0.96 5.06 -11.24
N ALA A 94 0.52 3.96 -10.61
CA ALA A 94 1.41 2.91 -10.13
C ALA A 94 2.25 2.31 -11.28
N LYS A 95 1.62 1.94 -12.39
CA LYS A 95 2.32 1.40 -13.58
C LYS A 95 3.35 2.39 -14.13
N LYS A 96 2.99 3.68 -14.21
CA LYS A 96 3.91 4.75 -14.64
C LYS A 96 5.12 4.86 -13.71
N GLU A 97 4.91 4.91 -12.40
CA GLU A 97 5.97 5.08 -11.41
C GLU A 97 6.87 3.84 -11.31
N ILE A 98 6.31 2.63 -11.45
CA ILE A 98 7.05 1.37 -11.50
C ILE A 98 8.04 1.37 -12.69
N SER A 99 7.61 1.85 -13.84
CA SER A 99 8.43 1.88 -15.06
C SER A 99 9.37 3.08 -15.12
N SER A 100 9.23 4.07 -14.24
CA SER A 100 9.97 5.34 -14.31
C SER A 100 11.46 5.23 -13.98
N GLY A 101 11.87 4.17 -13.25
CA GLY A 101 13.22 4.08 -12.66
C GLY A 101 13.49 5.12 -11.56
N GLY A 102 12.48 5.88 -11.15
CA GLY A 102 12.58 6.93 -10.12
C GLY A 102 12.66 6.41 -8.69
N TRP A 103 12.32 5.14 -8.46
CA TRP A 103 12.13 4.57 -7.13
C TRP A 103 12.90 3.26 -6.93
N ASP A 104 13.33 3.02 -5.71
CA ASP A 104 13.97 1.76 -5.28
C ASP A 104 12.97 0.87 -4.52
N LEU A 105 11.96 1.47 -3.89
CA LEU A 105 10.86 0.82 -3.19
C LEU A 105 9.54 1.55 -3.49
N ILE A 106 8.54 0.80 -3.93
CA ILE A 106 7.16 1.30 -4.05
C ILE A 106 6.23 0.48 -3.15
N ILE A 107 5.45 1.17 -2.33
CA ILE A 107 4.42 0.58 -1.47
C ILE A 107 3.05 0.91 -2.07
N LEU A 108 2.28 -0.13 -2.36
CA LEU A 108 0.90 -0.07 -2.84
C LEU A 108 -0.02 -0.38 -1.65
N ASP A 109 -0.32 0.68 -0.87
CA ASP A 109 -1.07 0.56 0.38
C ASP A 109 -2.57 0.35 0.11
N GLU A 110 -3.14 -0.69 0.72
CA GLU A 110 -4.53 -1.14 0.59
C GLU A 110 -4.92 -1.60 -0.84
N ILE A 111 -3.97 -1.94 -1.72
CA ILE A 111 -4.29 -2.43 -3.06
C ILE A 111 -5.04 -3.78 -3.01
N ASN A 112 -4.72 -4.67 -2.05
CA ASN A 112 -5.44 -5.92 -1.87
C ASN A 112 -6.91 -5.68 -1.50
N TYR A 113 -7.20 -4.59 -0.76
CA TYR A 113 -8.55 -4.17 -0.47
C TYR A 113 -9.27 -3.72 -1.75
N ALA A 114 -8.61 -2.93 -2.62
CA ALA A 114 -9.18 -2.49 -3.89
C ALA A 114 -9.59 -3.69 -4.79
N VAL A 115 -8.76 -4.74 -4.84
CA VAL A 115 -9.11 -5.99 -5.53
C VAL A 115 -10.28 -6.70 -4.84
N LYS A 116 -10.23 -6.88 -3.53
CA LYS A 116 -11.27 -7.56 -2.74
C LYS A 116 -12.67 -6.93 -2.94
N PHE A 117 -12.73 -5.61 -3.10
CA PHE A 117 -13.98 -4.87 -3.31
C PHE A 117 -14.34 -4.65 -4.77
N GLY A 118 -13.57 -5.23 -5.70
CA GLY A 118 -13.84 -5.20 -7.13
C GLY A 118 -13.59 -3.84 -7.78
N LEU A 119 -12.82 -2.96 -7.14
CA LEU A 119 -12.44 -1.65 -7.70
C LEU A 119 -11.38 -1.79 -8.80
N ILE A 120 -10.55 -2.82 -8.71
CA ILE A 120 -9.60 -3.27 -9.73
C ILE A 120 -9.64 -4.79 -9.82
N THR A 121 -9.14 -5.35 -10.91
CA THR A 121 -9.19 -6.80 -11.18
C THR A 121 -7.89 -7.51 -10.76
N GLU A 122 -7.94 -8.83 -10.68
CA GLU A 122 -6.75 -9.67 -10.52
C GLU A 122 -5.76 -9.48 -11.69
N SER A 123 -6.26 -9.35 -12.92
CA SER A 123 -5.43 -9.08 -14.10
C SER A 123 -4.63 -7.79 -13.95
N ASP A 124 -5.26 -6.74 -13.45
CA ASP A 124 -4.59 -5.46 -13.19
C ASP A 124 -3.42 -5.61 -12.21
N LEU A 125 -3.60 -6.45 -11.17
CA LEU A 125 -2.57 -6.73 -10.18
C LEU A 125 -1.39 -7.51 -10.80
N MET A 126 -1.69 -8.50 -11.64
CA MET A 126 -0.67 -9.28 -12.34
C MET A 126 0.13 -8.45 -13.34
N GLU A 127 -0.51 -7.50 -14.03
CA GLU A 127 0.19 -6.55 -14.91
C GLU A 127 1.21 -5.68 -14.16
N ILE A 128 0.88 -5.24 -12.93
CA ILE A 128 1.84 -4.54 -12.06
C ILE A 128 3.07 -5.41 -11.77
N LEU A 129 2.87 -6.69 -11.43
CA LEU A 129 3.96 -7.62 -11.14
C LEU A 129 4.84 -7.85 -12.38
N GLN A 130 4.23 -8.02 -13.56
CA GLN A 130 4.94 -8.23 -14.82
C GLN A 130 5.72 -6.99 -15.27
N ALA A 131 5.20 -5.80 -15.03
CA ALA A 131 5.86 -4.53 -15.38
C ALA A 131 7.02 -4.16 -14.44
N ARG A 132 7.21 -4.89 -13.34
CA ARG A 132 8.21 -4.58 -12.31
C ARG A 132 9.65 -4.82 -12.82
N PRO A 133 10.51 -3.79 -12.84
CA PRO A 133 11.96 -3.99 -13.04
C PRO A 133 12.55 -4.89 -11.95
N THR A 134 13.52 -5.73 -12.32
CA THR A 134 14.09 -6.75 -11.42
C THR A 134 14.71 -6.19 -10.14
N GLN A 135 15.19 -4.96 -10.14
CA GLN A 135 15.81 -4.30 -8.99
C GLN A 135 14.82 -3.56 -8.08
N LEU A 136 13.56 -3.33 -8.53
CA LEU A 136 12.57 -2.60 -7.77
C LEU A 136 11.93 -3.48 -6.70
N HIS A 137 11.88 -2.99 -5.46
CA HIS A 137 11.07 -3.60 -4.39
C HIS A 137 9.62 -3.12 -4.50
N LEU A 138 8.67 -4.07 -4.47
CA LEU A 138 7.23 -3.78 -4.36
C LEU A 138 6.66 -4.34 -3.07
N VAL A 139 5.87 -3.53 -2.37
CA VAL A 139 5.12 -3.95 -1.17
C VAL A 139 3.63 -3.79 -1.43
N PHE A 140 2.88 -4.85 -1.23
CA PHE A 140 1.43 -4.88 -1.35
C PHE A 140 0.81 -5.01 0.04
N THR A 141 -0.10 -4.12 0.42
CA THR A 141 -0.82 -4.25 1.68
C THR A 141 -2.32 -4.38 1.49
N GLY A 142 -2.98 -4.87 2.52
CA GLY A 142 -4.44 -4.98 2.56
C GLY A 142 -4.92 -6.38 2.90
N ARG A 143 -6.19 -6.47 3.30
CA ARG A 143 -6.86 -7.74 3.61
C ARG A 143 -7.15 -8.53 2.34
N GLY A 144 -7.06 -9.85 2.43
CA GLY A 144 -7.50 -10.75 1.38
C GLY A 144 -6.61 -10.74 0.14
N ALA A 145 -5.29 -10.78 0.33
CA ALA A 145 -4.36 -10.99 -0.77
C ALA A 145 -4.74 -12.26 -1.56
N LEU A 146 -4.75 -12.14 -2.88
CA LEU A 146 -5.09 -13.25 -3.76
C LEU A 146 -4.02 -14.35 -3.73
N PRO A 147 -4.39 -15.63 -3.89
CA PRO A 147 -3.44 -16.72 -4.00
C PRO A 147 -2.40 -16.50 -5.10
N SER A 148 -2.79 -15.95 -6.25
CA SER A 148 -1.89 -15.61 -7.36
C SER A 148 -0.82 -14.59 -6.96
N LEU A 149 -1.16 -13.55 -6.15
CA LEU A 149 -0.19 -12.61 -5.63
C LEU A 149 0.77 -13.28 -4.63
N ILE A 150 0.23 -14.14 -3.75
CA ILE A 150 1.01 -14.87 -2.75
C ILE A 150 2.03 -15.79 -3.42
N GLU A 151 1.65 -16.47 -4.49
CA GLU A 151 2.53 -17.37 -5.26
C GLU A 151 3.70 -16.61 -5.91
N HIS A 152 3.48 -15.37 -6.36
CA HIS A 152 4.52 -14.53 -6.98
C HIS A 152 5.37 -13.74 -5.97
N ALA A 153 4.99 -13.74 -4.70
CA ALA A 153 5.69 -12.97 -3.67
C ALA A 153 6.95 -13.69 -3.18
N ASP A 154 8.02 -12.90 -2.94
CA ASP A 154 9.25 -13.39 -2.30
C ASP A 154 9.10 -13.45 -0.76
N LEU A 155 8.19 -12.64 -0.17
CA LEU A 155 7.92 -12.60 1.26
C LEU A 155 6.44 -12.30 1.51
N VAL A 156 5.78 -13.13 2.29
CA VAL A 156 4.39 -12.93 2.71
C VAL A 156 4.30 -12.98 4.24
N THR A 157 3.65 -11.98 4.81
CA THR A 157 3.31 -11.96 6.23
C THR A 157 1.80 -11.80 6.39
N GLU A 158 1.17 -12.74 7.08
CA GLU A 158 -0.24 -12.67 7.43
C GLU A 158 -0.41 -12.23 8.89
N MET A 159 -1.12 -11.11 9.09
CA MET A 159 -1.39 -10.56 10.41
C MET A 159 -2.73 -11.07 10.92
N HIS A 160 -2.70 -11.89 11.96
CA HIS A 160 -3.89 -12.46 12.57
C HIS A 160 -4.44 -11.58 13.69
N LEU A 161 -5.77 -11.46 13.72
CA LEU A 161 -6.49 -10.74 14.76
C LEU A 161 -6.66 -11.65 15.99
N VAL A 162 -5.71 -11.63 16.90
CA VAL A 162 -5.80 -12.41 18.17
C VAL A 162 -6.72 -11.71 19.15
N LYS A 163 -6.62 -10.37 19.29
CA LYS A 163 -7.43 -9.55 20.19
C LYS A 163 -7.53 -8.12 19.64
N HIS A 164 -8.69 -7.48 19.79
CA HIS A 164 -8.87 -6.10 19.33
C HIS A 164 -9.63 -5.27 20.38
N PRO A 165 -9.20 -4.02 20.69
CA PRO A 165 -9.88 -3.14 21.65
C PRO A 165 -11.34 -2.90 21.33
N PHE A 166 -11.70 -2.87 20.05
CA PHE A 166 -13.08 -2.68 19.58
C PHE A 166 -14.06 -3.71 20.15
N ALA A 167 -13.62 -4.97 20.32
CA ALA A 167 -14.43 -6.02 20.94
C ALA A 167 -14.76 -5.74 22.41
N GLN A 168 -14.03 -4.82 23.04
CA GLN A 168 -14.24 -4.35 24.41
C GLN A 168 -14.92 -2.96 24.45
N GLY A 169 -15.45 -2.47 23.31
CA GLY A 169 -16.07 -1.16 23.21
C GLY A 169 -15.09 0.03 23.19
N ILE A 170 -13.79 -0.23 23.14
CA ILE A 170 -12.76 0.82 23.08
C ILE A 170 -12.70 1.36 21.65
N LYS A 171 -12.96 2.66 21.50
CA LYS A 171 -12.90 3.36 20.21
C LYS A 171 -11.45 3.55 19.74
N ALA A 172 -11.29 3.74 18.44
CA ALA A 172 -10.00 4.07 17.82
C ALA A 172 -9.40 5.34 18.45
N GLN A 173 -8.09 5.31 18.73
CA GLN A 173 -7.39 6.36 19.45
C GLN A 173 -6.40 7.07 18.51
N LYS A 174 -6.41 8.40 18.54
CA LYS A 174 -5.47 9.24 17.80
C LYS A 174 -4.04 8.98 18.24
N GLY A 175 -3.14 8.84 17.26
CA GLY A 175 -1.73 8.54 17.51
C GLY A 175 -1.42 7.05 17.74
N ILE A 176 -2.46 6.20 17.86
CA ILE A 176 -2.32 4.73 17.98
C ILE A 176 -2.93 4.03 16.77
N GLU A 177 -4.13 4.45 16.36
CA GLU A 177 -4.85 3.81 15.25
C GLU A 177 -4.97 4.69 14.00
N PHE A 178 -4.79 6.01 14.14
CA PHE A 178 -4.81 6.99 13.04
C PHE A 178 -4.05 8.27 13.40
#